data_5b97dfaa0b214dfb9ac326252ab90322
#
_entry.id   5b97dfaa0b214dfb9ac326252ab90322
#
_cell.length_a   1.000
_cell.length_b   1.000
_cell.length_c   1.000
_cell.angle_alpha   90.00
_cell.angle_beta   90.00
_cell.angle_gamma   90.00
#
_symmetry.space_group_name_H-M   'P 1'
#
loop_
_entity.id
_entity.type
_entity.pdbx_description
1 polymer ?
#
loop_
_entity_poly.entity_id
_entity_poly.type
_entity_poly.pdbx_seq_one_letter_code
_entity_poly.pdbx_strand_id
1 'polypeptide(L)'
;MGIAGIKIKIMPESPDTNLEEIKETAKKIVEEKGGKNREYEEEPIAFGLKAVIAFFELPEDIEPSAIEELFKKIDGVSSIQIIDIRRLI
;
A
#
# COMPACT_ATOMS: atom_id res chain seq x y z
N MET A 1 1.06 -13.81 -19.41
CA MET A 1 1.54 -13.16 -18.19
C MET A 1 1.16 -11.71 -18.25
N GLY A 2 0.48 -11.26 -17.22
CA GLY A 2 0.05 -9.88 -17.14
C GLY A 2 0.58 -9.20 -15.90
N ILE A 3 0.42 -7.89 -15.89
CA ILE A 3 0.81 -7.07 -14.75
C ILE A 3 -0.40 -6.23 -14.36
N ALA A 4 -0.70 -6.20 -13.08
CA ALA A 4 -1.79 -5.39 -12.53
C ALA A 4 -1.21 -4.20 -11.77
N GLY A 5 -1.86 -3.04 -11.91
CA GLY A 5 -1.56 -1.86 -11.12
C GLY A 5 -2.54 -1.81 -9.96
N ILE A 6 -2.01 -1.63 -8.75
CA ILE A 6 -2.83 -1.71 -7.54
C ILE A 6 -2.59 -0.46 -6.71
N LYS A 7 -3.68 0.14 -6.24
CA LYS A 7 -3.61 1.24 -5.28
C LYS A 7 -4.24 0.80 -3.98
N ILE A 8 -3.52 0.98 -2.90
CA ILE A 8 -3.99 0.66 -1.56
C ILE A 8 -3.89 1.90 -0.69
N LYS A 9 -4.99 2.22 -0.02
CA LYS A 9 -5.04 3.32 0.94
C LYS A 9 -4.71 2.74 2.32
N ILE A 10 -3.63 3.25 2.92
CA ILE A 10 -3.15 2.80 4.22
C ILE A 10 -3.48 3.88 5.25
N MET A 11 -4.30 3.52 6.24
CA MET A 11 -4.70 4.45 7.28
C MET A 11 -3.81 4.30 8.50
N PRO A 12 -3.20 5.39 9.00
CA PRO A 12 -2.39 5.32 10.22
C PRO A 12 -3.27 5.26 11.46
N GLU A 13 -2.67 4.85 12.57
CA GLU A 13 -3.38 4.77 13.85
C GLU A 13 -3.59 6.14 14.49
N SER A 14 -2.70 7.09 14.22
CA SER A 14 -2.79 8.42 14.81
C SER A 14 -2.10 9.45 13.91
N PRO A 15 -2.34 10.76 14.16
CA PRO A 15 -1.65 11.81 13.41
C PRO A 15 -0.13 11.79 13.62
N ASP A 16 0.33 11.19 14.72
CA ASP A 16 1.75 11.14 15.06
C ASP A 16 2.47 9.93 14.46
N THR A 17 1.74 9.04 13.80
CA THR A 17 2.33 7.86 13.18
C THR A 17 3.36 8.27 12.13
N ASN A 18 4.51 7.60 12.13
CA ASN A 18 5.58 7.89 11.17
C ASN A 18 5.24 7.29 9.80
N LEU A 19 4.75 8.14 8.91
CA LEU A 19 4.32 7.70 7.58
C LEU A 19 5.49 7.25 6.71
N GLU A 20 6.68 7.81 6.92
CA GLU A 20 7.86 7.40 6.16
C GLU A 20 8.23 5.95 6.46
N GLU A 21 8.12 5.53 7.72
CA GLU A 21 8.36 4.13 8.09
C GLU A 21 7.33 3.20 7.45
N ILE A 22 6.07 3.63 7.42
CA ILE A 22 5.00 2.84 6.77
C ILE A 22 5.33 2.68 5.28
N LYS A 23 5.70 3.77 4.61
CA LYS A 23 6.06 3.73 3.19
C LYS A 23 7.23 2.79 2.93
N GLU A 24 8.29 2.88 3.75
CA GLU A 24 9.48 2.05 3.59
C GLU A 24 9.15 0.58 3.76
N THR A 25 8.38 0.25 4.79
CA THR A 25 7.99 -1.13 5.05
C THR A 25 7.11 -1.66 3.92
N ALA A 26 6.15 -0.85 3.47
CA ALA A 26 5.26 -1.24 2.38
C ALA A 26 6.05 -1.52 1.10
N LYS A 27 7.03 -0.68 0.78
CA LYS A 27 7.87 -0.86 -0.41
C LYS A 27 8.65 -2.17 -0.34
N LYS A 28 9.19 -2.51 0.83
CA LYS A 28 9.91 -3.77 0.99
C LYS A 28 9.00 -4.96 0.80
N ILE A 29 7.78 -4.89 1.33
CA ILE A 29 6.80 -5.96 1.18
C ILE A 29 6.50 -6.20 -0.29
N VAL A 30 6.24 -5.13 -1.04
CA VAL A 30 5.94 -5.23 -2.47
C VAL A 30 7.09 -5.87 -3.22
N GLU A 31 8.32 -5.42 -2.93
CA GLU A 31 9.51 -5.96 -3.60
C GLU A 31 9.74 -7.42 -3.29
N GLU A 32 9.54 -7.81 -2.04
CA GLU A 32 9.70 -9.21 -1.62
C GLU A 32 8.70 -10.14 -2.31
N LYS A 33 7.54 -9.61 -2.67
CA LYS A 33 6.52 -10.39 -3.36
C LYS A 33 6.66 -10.35 -4.88
N GLY A 34 7.72 -9.73 -5.37
CA GLY A 34 7.97 -9.67 -6.82
C GLY A 34 7.28 -8.52 -7.52
N GLY A 35 6.75 -7.58 -6.75
CA GLY A 35 6.11 -6.40 -7.31
C GLY A 35 7.11 -5.27 -7.58
N LYS A 36 6.60 -4.21 -8.18
CA LYS A 36 7.39 -3.03 -8.49
C LYS A 36 6.68 -1.80 -7.95
N ASN A 37 7.36 -1.06 -7.08
CA ASN A 37 6.79 0.17 -6.54
C ASN A 37 6.77 1.26 -7.60
N ARG A 38 5.67 2.03 -7.64
CA ARG A 38 5.50 3.14 -8.57
C ARG A 38 5.50 4.45 -7.83
N GLU A 39 4.46 4.74 -7.07
CA GLU A 39 4.28 6.04 -6.48
C GLU A 39 3.59 5.91 -5.13
N TYR A 40 4.08 6.65 -4.13
CA TYR A 40 3.50 6.67 -2.80
C TYR A 40 3.17 8.12 -2.46
N GLU A 41 1.89 8.38 -2.20
CA GLU A 41 1.40 9.72 -1.90
C GLU A 41 0.79 9.77 -0.51
N GLU A 42 0.70 10.96 0.05
CA GLU A 42 0.00 11.20 1.31
C GLU A 42 -1.26 11.98 1.01
N GLU A 43 -2.39 11.52 1.54
CA GLU A 43 -3.68 12.15 1.34
C GLU A 43 -4.23 12.63 2.68
N PRO A 44 -4.43 13.93 2.86
CA PRO A 44 -5.04 14.42 4.11
C PRO A 44 -6.46 13.90 4.27
N ILE A 45 -6.79 13.46 5.47
CA ILE A 45 -8.13 13.03 5.83
C ILE A 45 -8.55 13.75 7.10
N ALA A 46 -9.69 13.37 7.68
CA ALA A 46 -10.24 14.06 8.84
C ALA A 46 -9.32 13.96 10.06
N PHE A 47 -9.45 14.92 10.97
CA PHE A 47 -8.81 14.91 12.30
C PHE A 47 -7.28 14.92 12.27
N GLY A 48 -6.70 15.56 11.25
CA GLY A 48 -5.25 15.67 11.13
C GLY A 48 -4.54 14.42 10.68
N LEU A 49 -5.28 13.39 10.35
CA LEU A 49 -4.69 12.15 9.81
C LEU A 49 -4.35 12.32 8.35
N LYS A 50 -3.32 11.60 7.92
CA LYS A 50 -2.95 11.49 6.51
C LYS A 50 -2.82 10.03 6.16
N ALA A 51 -3.53 9.62 5.10
CA ALA A 51 -3.40 8.25 4.60
C ALA A 51 -2.23 8.16 3.62
N VAL A 52 -1.63 6.99 3.53
CA VAL A 52 -0.64 6.72 2.49
C VAL A 52 -1.36 6.01 1.35
N ILE A 53 -1.22 6.52 0.14
CA ILE A 53 -1.76 5.87 -1.05
C ILE A 53 -0.58 5.20 -1.76
N ALA A 54 -0.54 3.88 -1.66
CA ALA A 54 0.54 3.09 -2.26
C ALA A 54 0.10 2.62 -3.64
N PHE A 55 0.85 3.01 -4.67
CA PHE A 55 0.62 2.54 -6.03
C PHE A 55 1.80 1.67 -6.45
N PHE A 56 1.52 0.44 -6.84
CA PHE A 56 2.55 -0.51 -7.23
C PHE A 56 2.01 -1.49 -8.27
N GLU A 57 2.92 -2.20 -8.91
CA GLU A 57 2.59 -3.23 -9.89
C GLU A 57 2.85 -4.59 -9.30
N LEU A 58 1.97 -5.54 -9.63
CA LEU A 58 2.16 -6.94 -9.26
C LEU A 58 1.98 -7.83 -10.49
N PRO A 59 2.77 -8.91 -10.61
CA PRO A 59 2.46 -9.96 -11.58
C PRO A 59 1.07 -10.52 -11.30
N GLU A 60 0.34 -10.88 -12.34
CA GLU A 60 -1.04 -11.37 -12.19
C GLU A 60 -1.16 -12.66 -11.39
N ASP A 61 -0.08 -13.43 -11.28
CA ASP A 61 -0.09 -14.65 -10.49
C ASP A 61 0.07 -14.42 -8.99
N ILE A 62 0.30 -13.16 -8.57
CA ILE A 62 0.37 -12.80 -7.16
C ILE A 62 -0.98 -12.23 -6.75
N GLU A 63 -1.56 -12.80 -5.70
CA GLU A 63 -2.85 -12.34 -5.18
C GLU A 63 -2.69 -10.99 -4.45
N PRO A 64 -3.47 -9.97 -4.82
CA PRO A 64 -3.43 -8.70 -4.07
C PRO A 64 -3.73 -8.86 -2.59
N SER A 65 -4.53 -9.86 -2.22
CA SER A 65 -4.86 -10.14 -0.83
C SER A 65 -3.64 -10.51 -0.01
N ALA A 66 -2.60 -11.10 -0.62
CA ALA A 66 -1.36 -11.43 0.08
C ALA A 66 -0.65 -10.15 0.52
N ILE A 67 -0.62 -9.14 -0.35
CA ILE A 67 -0.05 -7.83 -0.02
C ILE A 67 -0.91 -7.14 1.04
N GLU A 68 -2.22 -7.20 0.88
CA GLU A 68 -3.16 -6.59 1.82
C GLU A 68 -2.95 -7.10 3.24
N GLU A 69 -2.83 -8.41 3.41
CA GLU A 69 -2.62 -9.01 4.72
C GLU A 69 -1.30 -8.54 5.35
N LEU A 70 -0.25 -8.44 4.55
CA LEU A 70 1.05 -7.98 5.04
C LEU A 70 1.03 -6.50 5.41
N PHE A 71 0.33 -5.68 4.63
CA PHE A 71 0.20 -4.25 4.93
C PHE A 71 -0.54 -4.03 6.25
N LYS A 72 -1.54 -4.86 6.55
CA LYS A 72 -2.28 -4.76 7.81
C LYS A 72 -1.40 -4.97 9.04
N LYS A 73 -0.29 -5.69 8.87
CA LYS A 73 0.61 -6.01 9.97
C LYS A 73 1.72 -4.98 10.17
N ILE A 74 1.79 -3.96 9.34
CA ILE A 74 2.78 -2.90 9.49
C ILE A 74 2.48 -2.12 10.77
N ASP A 75 3.51 -1.86 11.58
CA ASP A 75 3.36 -1.06 12.79
C ASP A 75 2.81 0.33 12.45
N GLY A 76 1.81 0.76 13.20
CA GLY A 76 1.21 2.07 13.02
C GLY A 76 0.06 2.10 12.03
N VAL A 77 -0.27 0.98 11.39
CA VAL A 77 -1.38 0.90 10.45
C VAL A 77 -2.65 0.51 11.17
N SER A 78 -3.69 1.32 11.03
CA SER A 78 -5.01 1.06 11.59
C SER A 78 -5.84 0.18 10.67
N SER A 79 -5.89 0.52 9.39
CA SER A 79 -6.66 -0.23 8.42
C SER A 79 -6.10 0.02 7.03
N ILE A 80 -6.49 -0.83 6.09
CA ILE A 80 -6.14 -0.64 4.69
C ILE A 80 -7.36 -0.87 3.83
N GLN A 81 -7.32 -0.33 2.62
CA GLN A 81 -8.39 -0.49 1.65
C GLN A 81 -7.80 -0.50 0.25
N ILE A 82 -8.13 -1.51 -0.52
CA ILE A 82 -7.78 -1.51 -1.93
C ILE A 82 -8.73 -0.57 -2.65
N ILE A 83 -8.20 0.50 -3.24
CA ILE A 83 -9.04 1.51 -3.88
C ILE A 83 -9.04 1.43 -5.39
N ASP A 84 -8.08 0.73 -5.98
CA ASP A 84 -8.07 0.54 -7.43
C ASP A 84 -7.23 -0.69 -7.79
N ILE A 85 -7.73 -1.46 -8.73
CA ILE A 85 -6.98 -2.57 -9.35
C ILE A 85 -7.26 -2.47 -10.83
N ARG A 86 -6.20 -2.35 -11.64
CA ARG A 86 -6.38 -2.34 -13.08
C ARG A 86 -5.29 -3.14 -13.77
N ARG A 87 -5.66 -3.77 -14.84
CA ARG A 87 -4.74 -4.52 -15.66
C ARG A 87 -3.94 -3.56 -16.53
N LEU A 88 -2.62 -3.65 -16.44
CA LEU A 88 -1.74 -2.76 -17.21
C LEU A 88 -1.24 -3.41 -18.50
N ILE A 89 -1.05 -4.72 -18.46
CA ILE A 89 -0.57 -5.46 -19.63
C ILE A 89 -1.35 -6.77 -19.74
#